data_9b5bb1f1ed89ea1fc0de7e1a4468bb3d
#
_entry.id   9b5bb1f1ed89ea1fc0de7e1a4468bb3d
#
_cell.length_a   1.000
_cell.length_b   1.000
_cell.length_c   1.000
_cell.angle_alpha   90.00
_cell.angle_beta   90.00
_cell.angle_gamma   90.00
#
_symmetry.space_group_name_H-M   'P 1'
#
loop_
_entity.id
_entity.type
_entity.pdbx_description
1 polymer ?
#
loop_
_entity_poly.entity_id
_entity_poly.type
_entity_poly.pdbx_seq_one_letter_code
_entity_poly.pdbx_strand_id
1 'polypeptide(L)'
;VNQAVVQNAPYDTLRFNGDLAFDYFRGHSASIKYNLETIKPAFLNNMFPGNGFVMNANLSYEWNNFMNGFGVNEEYSTFGANFSPHNTYRFTFDGKHHFTLNKSKRWVSSLGTQLGWLSNNEVDNFFHFFSGGLPGLKGYTFYNEDLHGPYLWVNTGTVRLPLFMEKSYSFAHMNFQNMSVGMIMQMGGGFESNLSGFLKNKEYKVSGGVEF
;
A
#
# COMPACT_ATOMS: atom_id res chain seq x y z
N VAL A 1 35.76 -2.24 -1.05
CA VAL A 1 36.33 -1.12 -1.85
C VAL A 1 35.78 -1.27 -3.25
N ASN A 2 34.80 -0.44 -3.59
CA ASN A 2 34.21 -0.43 -4.94
C ASN A 2 35.07 0.45 -5.82
N GLN A 3 35.72 -0.13 -6.82
CA GLN A 3 36.43 0.61 -7.85
C GLN A 3 35.48 0.86 -9.02
N ALA A 4 35.16 2.11 -9.29
CA ALA A 4 34.51 2.48 -10.54
C ALA A 4 35.59 2.75 -11.61
N VAL A 5 35.50 2.04 -12.74
CA VAL A 5 36.38 2.22 -13.89
C VAL A 5 35.57 2.91 -14.97
N VAL A 6 35.93 4.13 -15.32
CA VAL A 6 35.35 4.85 -16.45
C VAL A 6 36.32 4.79 -17.61
N GLN A 7 35.92 4.18 -18.71
CA GLN A 7 36.70 4.09 -19.95
C GLN A 7 36.29 5.21 -20.90
N ASN A 8 37.10 6.27 -20.94
CA ASN A 8 36.94 7.36 -21.91
C ASN A 8 38.00 7.22 -23.01
N ALA A 9 37.58 6.77 -24.19
CA ALA A 9 38.42 6.59 -25.39
C ALA A 9 39.55 5.54 -25.22
N PRO A 10 40.16 5.03 -26.31
CA PRO A 10 40.92 3.76 -26.30
C PRO A 10 42.20 3.75 -25.44
N TYR A 11 42.56 4.83 -24.77
CA TYR A 11 43.87 4.92 -24.11
C TYR A 11 43.89 5.50 -22.70
N ASP A 12 42.75 5.90 -22.11
CA ASP A 12 42.77 6.49 -20.77
C ASP A 12 41.74 5.86 -19.82
N THR A 13 42.25 5.25 -18.78
CA THR A 13 41.46 4.57 -17.74
C THR A 13 41.62 5.38 -16.45
N LEU A 14 40.62 6.17 -16.10
CA LEU A 14 40.56 6.83 -14.78
C LEU A 14 40.07 5.84 -13.73
N ARG A 15 40.87 5.58 -12.73
CA ARG A 15 40.52 4.77 -11.55
C ARG A 15 40.23 5.70 -10.40
N PHE A 16 39.01 5.68 -9.90
CA PHE A 16 38.66 6.36 -8.67
C PHE A 16 38.76 5.37 -7.50
N ASN A 17 39.62 5.70 -6.54
CA ASN A 17 39.68 5.02 -5.26
C ASN A 17 38.93 5.87 -4.24
N GLY A 18 37.67 5.57 -4.01
CA GLY A 18 36.83 6.26 -3.04
C GLY A 18 35.41 5.70 -3.05
N ASP A 19 34.69 5.93 -1.97
CA ASP A 19 33.28 5.60 -1.90
C ASP A 19 32.51 6.69 -2.66
N LEU A 20 31.90 6.31 -3.78
CA LEU A 20 31.03 7.19 -4.55
C LEU A 20 29.58 6.94 -4.12
N ALA A 21 28.96 7.94 -3.49
CA ALA A 21 27.55 7.92 -3.13
C ALA A 21 26.78 8.79 -4.11
N PHE A 22 25.76 8.21 -4.73
CA PHE A 22 24.86 8.92 -5.64
C PHE A 22 23.42 8.73 -5.19
N ASP A 23 22.61 9.76 -5.33
CA ASP A 23 21.18 9.65 -5.18
C ASP A 23 20.62 8.82 -6.34
N TYR A 24 19.99 7.72 -6.05
CA TYR A 24 19.28 6.91 -7.04
C TYR A 24 17.97 7.58 -7.47
N PHE A 25 17.34 8.26 -6.55
CA PHE A 25 16.02 8.85 -6.70
C PHE A 25 15.96 10.23 -6.03
N ARG A 26 15.33 11.18 -6.71
CA ARG A 26 14.98 12.50 -6.17
C ARG A 26 13.52 12.77 -6.47
N GLY A 27 12.71 12.98 -5.46
CA GLY A 27 11.29 13.22 -5.64
C GLY A 27 10.75 14.30 -4.72
N HIS A 28 9.74 15.00 -5.24
CA HIS A 28 8.90 15.92 -4.50
C HIS A 28 7.45 15.55 -4.76
N SER A 29 6.59 15.74 -3.77
CA SER A 29 5.17 15.49 -3.94
C SER A 29 4.34 16.60 -3.31
N ALA A 30 3.23 16.94 -3.96
CA ALA A 30 2.16 17.76 -3.40
C ALA A 30 0.91 16.90 -3.31
N SER A 31 0.23 16.89 -2.17
CA SER A 31 -0.94 16.03 -1.97
C SER A 31 -2.10 16.76 -1.31
N ILE A 32 -3.31 16.37 -1.71
CA ILE A 32 -4.57 16.76 -1.09
C ILE A 32 -5.18 15.52 -0.48
N LYS A 33 -5.46 15.59 0.83
CA LYS A 33 -6.07 14.49 1.59
C LYS A 33 -7.45 14.90 2.08
N TYR A 34 -8.41 14.01 1.89
CA TYR A 34 -9.76 14.17 2.39
C TYR A 34 -10.10 12.99 3.29
N ASN A 35 -10.48 13.27 4.53
CA ASN A 35 -10.88 12.27 5.51
C ASN A 35 -12.31 12.57 5.98
N LEU A 36 -13.16 11.56 5.96
CA LEU A 36 -14.53 11.64 6.45
C LEU A 36 -14.80 10.46 7.38
N GLU A 37 -15.29 10.75 8.56
CA GLU A 37 -15.74 9.75 9.52
C GLU A 37 -17.11 10.09 10.03
N THR A 38 -18.04 9.15 9.89
CA THR A 38 -19.44 9.29 10.32
C THR A 38 -19.87 8.17 11.26
N ILE A 39 -18.90 7.47 11.90
CA ILE A 39 -19.21 6.38 12.81
C ILE A 39 -19.97 6.89 14.02
N LYS A 40 -21.12 6.28 14.29
CA LYS A 40 -21.87 6.55 15.52
C LYS A 40 -21.10 6.01 16.72
N PRO A 41 -20.96 6.80 17.79
CA PRO A 41 -20.31 6.33 19.00
C PRO A 41 -20.94 5.02 19.49
N ALA A 42 -20.12 4.06 19.82
CA ALA A 42 -20.52 2.79 20.39
C ALA A 42 -19.53 2.39 21.49
N PHE A 43 -19.95 1.54 22.41
CA PHE A 43 -19.04 0.98 23.40
C PHE A 43 -18.01 0.08 22.70
N LEU A 44 -16.73 0.28 22.98
CA LEU A 44 -15.61 -0.42 22.32
C LEU A 44 -15.58 -0.22 20.78
N ASN A 45 -15.64 1.04 20.34
CA ASN A 45 -15.62 1.40 18.91
C ASN A 45 -14.52 0.71 18.08
N ASN A 46 -13.35 0.43 18.67
CA ASN A 46 -12.24 -0.21 17.98
C ASN A 46 -12.54 -1.67 17.60
N MET A 47 -13.31 -2.38 18.42
CA MET A 47 -13.71 -3.78 18.18
C MET A 47 -15.07 -3.88 17.48
N PHE A 48 -16.03 -3.09 17.96
CA PHE A 48 -17.44 -3.12 17.52
C PHE A 48 -17.92 -1.72 17.16
N PRO A 49 -17.45 -1.18 16.02
CA PRO A 49 -17.86 0.16 15.58
C PRO A 49 -19.36 0.22 15.35
N GLY A 50 -19.94 1.34 15.70
CA GLY A 50 -21.34 1.63 15.38
C GLY A 50 -21.56 1.75 13.87
N ASN A 51 -22.83 1.87 13.44
CA ASN A 51 -23.14 2.13 12.04
C ASN A 51 -22.48 3.42 11.58
N GLY A 52 -21.85 3.38 10.43
CA GLY A 52 -21.24 4.57 9.87
C GLY A 52 -20.23 4.22 8.77
N PHE A 53 -19.63 5.27 8.27
CA PHE A 53 -18.72 5.21 7.14
C PHE A 53 -17.41 5.93 7.48
N VAL A 54 -16.30 5.36 7.11
CA VAL A 54 -14.96 5.98 7.13
C VAL A 54 -14.46 6.02 5.71
N MET A 55 -13.95 7.16 5.29
CA MET A 55 -13.39 7.34 3.97
C MET A 55 -12.12 8.18 4.06
N ASN A 56 -11.09 7.72 3.41
CA ASN A 56 -9.85 8.44 3.19
C ASN A 56 -9.58 8.49 1.69
N ALA A 57 -9.46 9.66 1.14
CA ALA A 57 -9.05 9.87 -0.25
C ALA A 57 -7.80 10.74 -0.28
N ASN A 58 -6.84 10.37 -1.09
CA ASN A 58 -5.62 11.13 -1.28
C ASN A 58 -5.32 11.24 -2.77
N LEU A 59 -5.10 12.45 -3.25
CA LEU A 59 -4.61 12.76 -4.58
C LEU A 59 -3.26 13.45 -4.43
N SER A 60 -2.23 12.89 -5.01
CA SER A 60 -0.89 13.47 -5.04
C SER A 60 -0.39 13.63 -6.47
N TYR A 61 0.37 14.69 -6.67
CA TYR A 61 1.21 14.87 -7.86
C TYR A 61 2.66 14.72 -7.42
N GLU A 62 3.39 13.85 -8.10
CA GLU A 62 4.76 13.45 -7.78
C GLU A 62 5.69 13.85 -8.92
N TRP A 63 6.70 14.65 -8.59
CA TRP A 63 7.83 14.99 -9.48
C TRP A 63 8.99 14.10 -9.15
N ASN A 64 9.18 13.06 -9.93
CA ASN A 64 10.17 12.02 -9.68
C ASN A 64 11.29 12.11 -10.71
N ASN A 65 12.53 12.06 -10.27
CA ASN A 65 13.71 11.97 -11.10
C ASN A 65 14.48 10.71 -10.72
N PHE A 66 14.61 9.79 -11.65
CA PHE A 66 15.36 8.55 -11.49
C PHE A 66 16.71 8.66 -12.15
N MET A 67 17.73 8.13 -11.48
CA MET A 67 19.05 8.01 -12.07
C MET A 67 19.00 6.97 -13.20
N ASN A 68 19.32 7.40 -14.42
CA ASN A 68 19.35 6.54 -15.62
C ASN A 68 20.76 6.27 -16.13
N GLY A 69 21.80 6.70 -15.42
CA GLY A 69 23.19 6.46 -15.76
C GLY A 69 24.14 7.53 -15.23
N PHE A 70 25.36 7.44 -15.68
CA PHE A 70 26.40 8.41 -15.36
C PHE A 70 26.89 9.11 -16.63
N GLY A 71 27.24 10.37 -16.49
CA GLY A 71 27.81 11.17 -17.56
C GLY A 71 29.03 11.95 -17.10
N VAL A 72 29.88 12.29 -18.07
CA VAL A 72 30.98 13.23 -17.86
C VAL A 72 30.50 14.58 -18.38
N ASN A 73 30.56 15.61 -17.52
CA ASN A 73 30.38 16.97 -17.98
C ASN A 73 31.73 17.45 -18.56
N GLU A 74 31.79 17.60 -19.86
CA GLU A 74 33.04 17.97 -20.59
C GLU A 74 33.49 19.40 -20.23
N GLU A 75 32.56 20.31 -19.93
CA GLU A 75 32.85 21.70 -19.60
C GLU A 75 33.62 21.84 -18.26
N TYR A 76 33.24 21.03 -17.26
CA TYR A 76 33.82 21.09 -15.92
C TYR A 76 34.66 19.85 -15.57
N SER A 77 34.82 18.93 -16.52
CA SER A 77 35.49 17.62 -16.30
C SER A 77 35.01 16.91 -15.04
N THR A 78 33.73 17.02 -14.74
CA THR A 78 33.10 16.40 -13.57
C THR A 78 32.32 15.18 -13.97
N PHE A 79 32.31 14.17 -13.08
CA PHE A 79 31.51 12.97 -13.23
C PHE A 79 30.22 13.13 -12.44
N GLY A 80 29.08 12.93 -13.06
CA GLY A 80 27.77 13.12 -12.43
C GLY A 80 26.75 12.07 -12.84
N ALA A 81 25.69 11.96 -12.03
CA ALA A 81 24.55 11.10 -12.34
C ALA A 81 23.58 11.85 -13.26
N ASN A 82 23.11 11.16 -14.29
CA ASN A 82 22.05 11.64 -15.17
C ASN A 82 20.70 11.21 -14.62
N PHE A 83 19.71 12.11 -14.71
CA PHE A 83 18.37 11.87 -14.20
C PHE A 83 17.33 12.00 -15.32
N SER A 84 16.36 11.07 -15.34
CA SER A 84 15.18 11.13 -16.19
C SER A 84 13.95 11.50 -15.35
N PRO A 85 13.14 12.47 -15.79
CA PRO A 85 11.93 12.85 -15.09
C PRO A 85 10.80 11.83 -15.33
N HIS A 86 10.13 11.40 -14.28
CA HIS A 86 8.94 10.55 -14.29
C HIS A 86 7.87 11.16 -13.39
N ASN A 87 7.04 12.01 -13.97
CA ASN A 87 5.99 12.67 -13.23
C ASN A 87 4.72 11.83 -13.26
N THR A 88 4.04 11.71 -12.11
CA THR A 88 2.82 10.93 -12.02
C THR A 88 1.80 11.54 -11.07
N TYR A 89 0.53 11.36 -11.38
CA TYR A 89 -0.56 11.52 -10.43
C TYR A 89 -0.81 10.18 -9.75
N ARG A 90 -0.90 10.21 -8.44
CA ARG A 90 -1.27 9.06 -7.61
C ARG A 90 -2.57 9.36 -6.89
N PHE A 91 -3.56 8.53 -7.12
CA PHE A 91 -4.81 8.56 -6.37
C PHE A 91 -4.95 7.30 -5.52
N THR A 92 -5.33 7.48 -4.26
CA THR A 92 -5.66 6.38 -3.35
C THR A 92 -6.99 6.67 -2.66
N PHE A 93 -7.81 5.66 -2.54
CA PHE A 93 -9.06 5.69 -1.83
C PHE A 93 -9.17 4.48 -0.92
N ASP A 94 -9.52 4.70 0.33
CA ASP A 94 -9.87 3.68 1.31
C ASP A 94 -11.22 4.04 1.92
N GLY A 95 -12.23 3.24 1.66
CA GLY A 95 -13.57 3.41 2.17
C GLY A 95 -13.99 2.18 2.97
N LYS A 96 -14.58 2.40 4.15
CA LYS A 96 -15.08 1.32 5.01
C LYS A 96 -16.43 1.68 5.59
N HIS A 97 -17.41 0.84 5.34
CA HIS A 97 -18.75 0.99 5.90
C HIS A 97 -18.99 -0.08 6.96
N HIS A 98 -19.48 0.34 8.12
CA HIS A 98 -19.79 -0.50 9.25
C HIS A 98 -21.31 -0.64 9.44
N PHE A 99 -21.75 -1.87 9.66
CA PHE A 99 -23.16 -2.21 9.87
C PHE A 99 -23.31 -2.96 11.20
N THR A 100 -24.26 -2.55 12.03
CA THR A 100 -24.64 -3.34 13.18
C THR A 100 -25.72 -4.33 12.76
N LEU A 101 -25.37 -5.61 12.68
CA LEU A 101 -26.29 -6.70 12.31
C LEU A 101 -27.30 -6.99 13.43
N ASN A 102 -26.84 -6.99 14.68
CA ASN A 102 -27.68 -7.21 15.83
C ASN A 102 -27.23 -6.32 17.00
N LYS A 103 -28.09 -5.36 17.36
CA LYS A 103 -27.79 -4.38 18.42
C LYS A 103 -27.65 -5.03 19.80
N SER A 104 -28.52 -5.99 20.15
CA SER A 104 -28.50 -6.63 21.46
C SER A 104 -27.32 -7.58 21.63
N LYS A 105 -26.90 -8.25 20.56
CA LYS A 105 -25.76 -9.16 20.55
C LYS A 105 -24.46 -8.50 20.09
N ARG A 106 -24.51 -7.21 19.72
CA ARG A 106 -23.36 -6.42 19.23
C ARG A 106 -22.61 -7.09 18.08
N TRP A 107 -23.35 -7.71 17.15
CA TRP A 107 -22.76 -8.28 15.94
C TRP A 107 -22.54 -7.16 14.95
N VAL A 108 -21.31 -7.07 14.41
CA VAL A 108 -20.92 -6.03 13.47
C VAL A 108 -20.39 -6.67 12.20
N SER A 109 -20.80 -6.12 11.08
CA SER A 109 -20.21 -6.40 9.75
C SER A 109 -19.56 -5.14 9.21
N SER A 110 -18.53 -5.30 8.42
CA SER A 110 -17.91 -4.19 7.71
C SER A 110 -17.61 -4.57 6.28
N LEU A 111 -17.82 -3.63 5.37
CA LEU A 111 -17.40 -3.71 3.98
C LEU A 111 -16.38 -2.62 3.72
N GLY A 112 -15.19 -3.01 3.30
CA GLY A 112 -14.09 -2.11 2.94
C GLY A 112 -13.78 -2.21 1.45
N THR A 113 -13.38 -1.09 0.86
CA THR A 113 -12.91 -0.99 -0.53
C THR A 113 -11.68 -0.12 -0.57
N GLN A 114 -10.61 -0.64 -1.15
CA GLN A 114 -9.39 0.10 -1.44
C GLN A 114 -9.24 0.23 -2.95
N LEU A 115 -8.96 1.45 -3.40
CA LEU A 115 -8.69 1.76 -4.81
C LEU A 115 -7.37 2.52 -4.91
N GLY A 116 -6.60 2.21 -5.93
CA GLY A 116 -5.38 2.92 -6.28
C GLY A 116 -5.28 3.14 -7.79
N TRP A 117 -4.74 4.27 -8.17
CA TRP A 117 -4.52 4.62 -9.56
C TRP A 117 -3.25 5.46 -9.71
N LEU A 118 -2.42 5.10 -10.70
CA LEU A 118 -1.27 5.87 -11.17
C LEU A 118 -1.52 6.31 -12.61
N SER A 119 -1.21 7.56 -12.91
CA SER A 119 -1.39 8.11 -14.27
C SER A 119 -0.30 7.68 -15.24
N ASN A 120 0.87 7.34 -14.75
CA ASN A 120 2.01 6.91 -15.54
C ASN A 120 2.42 5.49 -15.14
N ASN A 121 2.34 4.57 -16.09
CA ASN A 121 2.69 3.16 -15.91
C ASN A 121 4.18 2.87 -16.16
N GLU A 122 4.93 3.85 -16.69
CA GLU A 122 6.36 3.73 -16.98
C GLU A 122 7.25 3.98 -15.75
N VAL A 123 6.65 4.30 -14.60
CA VAL A 123 7.40 4.39 -13.34
C VAL A 123 7.90 3.01 -12.93
N ASP A 124 9.04 2.98 -12.25
CA ASP A 124 9.60 1.75 -11.71
C ASP A 124 8.57 0.98 -10.88
N ASN A 125 8.56 -0.34 -11.00
CA ASN A 125 7.62 -1.22 -10.29
C ASN A 125 7.62 -1.02 -8.77
N PHE A 126 8.71 -0.50 -8.21
CA PHE A 126 8.78 -0.12 -6.80
C PHE A 126 7.70 0.89 -6.39
N PHE A 127 7.24 1.74 -7.31
CA PHE A 127 6.19 2.74 -7.06
C PHE A 127 4.77 2.24 -7.33
N HIS A 128 4.63 1.03 -7.87
CA HIS A 128 3.34 0.38 -8.05
C HIS A 128 2.65 0.13 -6.71
N PHE A 129 1.37 -0.12 -6.76
CA PHE A 129 0.62 -0.61 -5.60
C PHE A 129 0.88 -2.09 -5.39
N PHE A 130 1.13 -2.46 -4.14
CA PHE A 130 1.24 -3.85 -3.71
C PHE A 130 0.03 -4.18 -2.86
N SER A 131 -0.74 -5.18 -3.27
CA SER A 131 -1.99 -5.53 -2.59
C SER A 131 -1.86 -6.71 -1.63
N GLY A 132 -0.69 -7.30 -1.49
CA GLY A 132 -0.43 -8.38 -0.52
C GLY A 132 -0.16 -7.89 0.91
N GLY A 133 0.01 -8.82 1.83
CA GLY A 133 0.38 -8.58 3.22
C GLY A 133 -0.76 -8.06 4.12
N LEU A 134 -0.39 -7.60 5.31
CA LEU A 134 -1.35 -7.16 6.32
C LEU A 134 -2.23 -5.98 5.89
N PRO A 135 -1.73 -4.95 5.18
CA PRO A 135 -2.57 -3.84 4.74
C PRO A 135 -3.50 -4.18 3.58
N GLY A 136 -3.25 -5.26 2.87
CA GLY A 136 -4.01 -5.70 1.70
C GLY A 136 -4.62 -7.09 1.87
N LEU A 137 -4.36 -7.98 0.91
CA LEU A 137 -4.82 -9.36 0.91
C LEU A 137 -4.01 -10.20 1.90
N LYS A 138 -4.62 -10.57 3.01
CA LYS A 138 -4.01 -11.40 4.05
C LYS A 138 -3.76 -12.81 3.52
N GLY A 139 -2.63 -13.40 3.90
CA GLY A 139 -2.20 -14.72 3.42
C GLY A 139 -1.30 -14.69 2.18
N TYR A 140 -1.12 -13.53 1.56
CA TYR A 140 -0.16 -13.32 0.49
C TYR A 140 1.04 -12.49 1.00
N THR A 141 2.21 -12.68 0.43
CA THR A 141 3.38 -11.85 0.72
C THR A 141 3.19 -10.43 0.19
N PHE A 142 3.77 -9.43 0.87
CA PHE A 142 3.61 -8.02 0.46
C PHE A 142 4.11 -7.77 -0.97
N TYR A 143 5.31 -8.26 -1.30
CA TYR A 143 5.93 -8.13 -2.62
C TYR A 143 5.61 -9.33 -3.53
N ASN A 144 4.33 -9.72 -3.60
CA ASN A 144 3.92 -10.77 -4.53
C ASN A 144 3.81 -10.19 -5.94
N GLU A 145 4.54 -10.79 -6.89
CA GLU A 145 4.60 -10.33 -8.29
C GLU A 145 3.23 -10.39 -9.00
N ASP A 146 2.37 -11.33 -8.61
CA ASP A 146 1.01 -11.45 -9.16
C ASP A 146 0.02 -10.40 -8.59
N LEU A 147 0.44 -9.60 -7.62
CA LEU A 147 -0.45 -8.75 -6.82
C LEU A 147 0.02 -7.29 -6.81
N HIS A 148 0.80 -6.87 -7.80
CA HIS A 148 1.24 -5.49 -7.93
C HIS A 148 0.79 -4.87 -9.27
N GLY A 149 0.77 -3.56 -9.34
CA GLY A 149 0.48 -2.84 -10.57
C GLY A 149 0.20 -1.35 -10.34
N PRO A 150 0.05 -0.59 -11.43
CA PRO A 150 -0.32 0.83 -11.37
C PRO A 150 -1.77 1.05 -10.92
N TYR A 151 -2.58 0.01 -10.91
CA TYR A 151 -3.96 0.01 -10.43
C TYR A 151 -4.10 -0.93 -9.25
N LEU A 152 -4.91 -0.53 -8.28
CA LEU A 152 -5.26 -1.33 -7.10
C LEU A 152 -6.76 -1.41 -6.95
N TRP A 153 -7.28 -2.59 -6.68
CA TRP A 153 -8.64 -2.81 -6.24
C TRP A 153 -8.69 -3.95 -5.24
N VAL A 154 -9.10 -3.67 -4.02
CA VAL A 154 -9.28 -4.68 -2.97
C VAL A 154 -10.59 -4.43 -2.25
N ASN A 155 -11.42 -5.46 -2.16
CA ASN A 155 -12.61 -5.46 -1.31
C ASN A 155 -12.42 -6.39 -0.12
N THR A 156 -12.88 -5.94 1.04
CA THR A 156 -12.79 -6.69 2.31
C THR A 156 -14.17 -6.73 2.97
N GLY A 157 -14.65 -7.93 3.23
CA GLY A 157 -15.82 -8.18 4.07
C GLY A 157 -15.39 -8.75 5.41
N THR A 158 -15.92 -8.21 6.52
CA THR A 158 -15.68 -8.76 7.85
C THR A 158 -16.98 -8.90 8.61
N VAL A 159 -17.07 -9.95 9.42
CA VAL A 159 -18.16 -10.13 10.39
C VAL A 159 -17.51 -10.44 11.73
N ARG A 160 -17.86 -9.69 12.78
CA ARG A 160 -17.33 -9.85 14.13
C ARG A 160 -18.45 -10.12 15.11
N LEU A 161 -18.21 -11.10 15.99
CA LEU A 161 -19.11 -11.53 17.04
C LEU A 161 -18.37 -11.44 18.39
N PRO A 162 -18.94 -10.82 19.42
CA PRO A 162 -18.35 -10.83 20.74
C PRO A 162 -18.49 -12.24 21.36
N LEU A 163 -17.41 -12.77 21.87
CA LEU A 163 -17.42 -13.97 22.70
C LEU A 163 -17.76 -13.61 24.14
N PHE A 164 -17.09 -12.60 24.68
CA PHE A 164 -17.44 -11.99 25.95
C PHE A 164 -17.01 -10.51 25.97
N MET A 165 -17.74 -9.72 26.72
CA MET A 165 -17.49 -8.29 26.91
C MET A 165 -17.80 -7.91 28.36
N GLU A 166 -17.11 -6.87 28.85
CA GLU A 166 -17.30 -6.33 30.20
C GLU A 166 -17.04 -7.34 31.33
N LYS A 167 -16.42 -8.48 31.02
CA LYS A 167 -16.01 -9.49 31.99
C LYS A 167 -14.50 -9.63 31.91
N SER A 168 -13.89 -9.75 33.07
CA SER A 168 -12.45 -9.99 33.21
C SER A 168 -12.21 -11.43 33.60
N TYR A 169 -11.42 -12.11 32.80
CA TYR A 169 -10.96 -13.47 33.09
C TYR A 169 -9.44 -13.45 33.22
N SER A 170 -8.95 -13.87 34.38
CA SER A 170 -7.52 -13.99 34.64
C SER A 170 -7.12 -15.46 34.64
N PHE A 171 -6.12 -15.76 33.80
CA PHE A 171 -5.53 -17.11 33.73
C PHE A 171 -4.02 -16.99 33.51
N ALA A 172 -3.22 -17.69 34.34
CA ALA A 172 -1.76 -17.81 34.17
C ALA A 172 -1.05 -16.48 33.84
N HIS A 173 -1.28 -15.43 34.65
CA HIS A 173 -0.70 -14.07 34.46
C HIS A 173 -1.25 -13.28 33.26
N MET A 174 -2.23 -13.80 32.52
CA MET A 174 -2.94 -13.09 31.47
C MET A 174 -4.32 -12.65 31.95
N ASN A 175 -4.73 -11.44 31.54
CA ASN A 175 -6.04 -10.88 31.85
C ASN A 175 -6.79 -10.60 30.53
N PHE A 176 -7.89 -11.30 30.34
CA PHE A 176 -8.77 -11.18 29.18
C PHE A 176 -10.01 -10.38 29.56
N GLN A 177 -10.16 -9.17 29.01
CA GLN A 177 -11.30 -8.31 29.33
C GLN A 177 -12.39 -8.32 28.26
N ASN A 178 -12.00 -8.33 27.00
CA ASN A 178 -12.92 -8.33 25.88
C ASN A 178 -12.35 -9.24 24.79
N MET A 179 -13.16 -10.13 24.28
CA MET A 179 -12.76 -11.04 23.22
C MET A 179 -13.83 -11.13 22.15
N SER A 180 -13.38 -11.07 20.90
CA SER A 180 -14.23 -11.26 19.74
C SER A 180 -13.69 -12.36 18.84
N VAL A 181 -14.56 -12.96 18.06
CA VAL A 181 -14.21 -13.80 16.94
C VAL A 181 -14.81 -13.19 15.69
N GLY A 182 -14.04 -13.17 14.60
CA GLY A 182 -14.48 -12.64 13.34
C GLY A 182 -14.08 -13.53 12.18
N MET A 183 -14.81 -13.38 11.09
CA MET A 183 -14.45 -13.91 9.78
C MET A 183 -14.10 -12.74 8.86
N ILE A 184 -13.06 -12.91 8.07
CA ILE A 184 -12.65 -11.98 7.04
C ILE A 184 -12.63 -12.68 5.69
N MET A 185 -13.15 -12.02 4.68
CA MET A 185 -13.04 -12.40 3.28
C MET A 185 -12.54 -11.20 2.49
N GLN A 186 -11.58 -11.43 1.62
CA GLN A 186 -10.99 -10.38 0.79
C GLN A 186 -10.87 -10.87 -0.64
N MET A 187 -11.03 -9.94 -1.57
CA MET A 187 -10.81 -10.19 -2.99
C MET A 187 -10.24 -8.94 -3.66
N GLY A 188 -9.35 -9.14 -4.61
CA GLY A 188 -8.76 -8.05 -5.36
C GLY A 188 -7.33 -8.33 -5.79
N GLY A 189 -6.58 -7.27 -6.07
CA GLY A 189 -5.19 -7.32 -6.50
C GLY A 189 -4.69 -5.96 -6.97
N GLY A 190 -3.37 -5.86 -7.17
CA GLY A 190 -2.77 -4.89 -8.06
C GLY A 190 -2.81 -5.43 -9.48
N PHE A 191 -2.96 -4.58 -10.50
CA PHE A 191 -3.08 -5.00 -11.89
C PHE A 191 -2.58 -3.92 -12.85
N GLU A 192 -2.20 -4.34 -14.05
CA GLU A 192 -1.68 -3.46 -15.11
C GLU A 192 -2.75 -3.12 -16.16
N SER A 193 -3.72 -4.01 -16.34
CA SER A 193 -4.81 -3.86 -17.28
C SER A 193 -5.91 -2.92 -16.77
N ASN A 194 -6.92 -2.64 -17.57
CA ASN A 194 -8.11 -1.95 -17.06
C ASN A 194 -8.93 -2.86 -16.13
N LEU A 195 -9.72 -2.27 -15.24
CA LEU A 195 -10.54 -3.00 -14.24
C LEU A 195 -11.47 -4.05 -14.89
N SER A 196 -12.01 -3.75 -16.08
CA SER A 196 -12.88 -4.68 -16.80
C SER A 196 -12.12 -5.93 -17.26
N GLY A 197 -10.90 -5.77 -17.77
CA GLY A 197 -10.00 -6.88 -18.14
C GLY A 197 -9.61 -7.72 -16.94
N PHE A 198 -9.18 -7.06 -15.87
CA PHE A 198 -8.81 -7.69 -14.60
C PHE A 198 -9.94 -8.59 -14.03
N LEU A 199 -11.18 -8.08 -14.02
CA LEU A 199 -12.33 -8.86 -13.54
C LEU A 199 -12.70 -9.99 -14.50
N LYS A 200 -12.69 -9.73 -15.82
CA LYS A 200 -13.06 -10.73 -16.84
C LYS A 200 -12.06 -11.88 -16.91
N ASN A 201 -10.77 -11.58 -16.83
CA ASN A 201 -9.70 -12.57 -16.88
C ASN A 201 -9.49 -13.28 -15.53
N LYS A 202 -10.22 -12.89 -14.47
CA LYS A 202 -10.10 -13.45 -13.11
C LYS A 202 -8.68 -13.34 -12.55
N GLU A 203 -7.99 -12.25 -12.83
CA GLU A 203 -6.63 -11.98 -12.32
C GLU A 203 -6.62 -11.68 -10.82
N TYR A 204 -7.79 -11.38 -10.23
CA TYR A 204 -7.93 -11.15 -8.81
C TYR A 204 -7.67 -12.41 -7.98
N LYS A 205 -7.11 -12.20 -6.81
CA LYS A 205 -6.92 -13.25 -5.79
C LYS A 205 -7.98 -13.11 -4.71
N VAL A 206 -8.24 -14.21 -4.03
CA VAL A 206 -9.21 -14.29 -2.91
C VAL A 206 -8.49 -14.80 -1.68
N SER A 207 -8.76 -14.22 -0.54
CA SER A 207 -8.29 -14.71 0.75
C SER A 207 -9.43 -14.74 1.77
N GLY A 208 -9.29 -15.61 2.76
CA GLY A 208 -10.23 -15.73 3.85
C GLY A 208 -9.53 -16.17 5.13
N GLY A 209 -10.09 -15.79 6.27
CA GLY A 209 -9.50 -16.11 7.55
C GLY A 209 -10.42 -15.87 8.72
N VAL A 210 -9.93 -16.25 9.89
CA VAL A 210 -10.56 -16.02 11.20
C VAL A 210 -9.67 -15.05 11.96
N GLU A 211 -10.28 -14.10 12.65
CA GLU A 211 -9.59 -13.15 13.53
C GLU A 211 -10.11 -13.29 14.97
N PHE A 212 -9.22 -13.09 15.93
CA PHE A 212 -9.50 -13.14 17.38
C PHE A 212 -9.10 -11.84 18.06
#